data_8ecf20cc626b67dadd923863a25f3394
#
_entry.id   8ecf20cc626b67dadd923863a25f3394
#
_cell.length_a   1.000
_cell.length_b   1.000
_cell.length_c   1.000
_cell.angle_alpha   90.00
_cell.angle_beta   90.00
_cell.angle_gamma   90.00
#
_symmetry.space_group_name_H-M   'P 1'
#
loop_
_entity.id
_entity.type
_entity.pdbx_description
1 polymer ?
#
loop_
_entity_poly.entity_id
_entity_poly.type
_entity_poly.pdbx_seq_one_letter_code
_entity_poly.pdbx_strand_id
1 'polypeptide(L)'
;YTDRQGVPVAIDITGKEGKEKLTDNSNFFCLGPSGSGKSFHMNSVVRQLWEQNTDIVMVDTGNSYEGLCEYVGGKYIAYTEDKPITMNPFNISKRELNIEKIDFLKNLILLIWKGSETQIPELEFRVVEQLVTEYYDFYFNGVQPYPSSQKETLRKNLSTMEKRRGTELTQIHDKVEKLIKGLEERRMALSVKTLSFDSFYEFACERLDQICIENNITTIDCDNFAYMLQNFYRGGKYDKILNENVDSTLFDETFIVFEVDAIKENKQLFPIVTLIIMDVFLQKMRLKKNRKCLVIEEAWKAIASPLMAEYIKYLYKTARKFWASVGVVTQEIQDIIGSPIVKEAIINNSDVVMLLDQSKFRERFDEIKAILGLTDVDCKKIFTVNRLDNKEGRSFFREVFIRRGSTSGVYGVEEPHECYMTYTTERAEKEALKLYKHELKCRHQEAIERYCRDWDASGIGKSLAFAQKVNEAGHVLNLTDDGATRR
;
A
#
# COMPACT_ATOMS: atom_id res chain seq x y z
N TYR A 1 -22.17 -4.25 14.03
CA TYR A 1 -21.92 -3.64 15.34
C TYR A 1 -23.12 -3.85 16.27
N THR A 2 -22.88 -3.63 17.55
CA THR A 2 -23.95 -3.50 18.55
C THR A 2 -23.88 -2.12 19.23
N ASP A 3 -25.00 -1.63 19.70
CA ASP A 3 -24.98 -0.53 20.66
C ASP A 3 -24.53 -1.03 22.06
N ARG A 4 -24.47 -0.13 23.04
CA ARG A 4 -24.05 -0.48 24.39
C ARG A 4 -25.05 -1.31 25.19
N GLN A 5 -26.31 -1.39 24.72
CA GLN A 5 -27.34 -2.24 25.25
C GLN A 5 -27.38 -3.63 24.60
N GLY A 6 -26.52 -3.86 23.61
CA GLY A 6 -26.42 -5.13 22.87
C GLY A 6 -27.37 -5.22 21.67
N VAL A 7 -28.02 -4.13 21.30
CA VAL A 7 -28.90 -4.09 20.12
C VAL A 7 -28.06 -4.04 18.85
N PRO A 8 -28.29 -4.92 17.86
CA PRO A 8 -27.58 -4.86 16.58
C PRO A 8 -27.80 -3.52 15.85
N VAL A 9 -26.72 -2.90 15.39
CA VAL A 9 -26.74 -1.63 14.66
C VAL A 9 -25.94 -1.77 13.38
N ALA A 10 -26.53 -1.40 12.24
CA ALA A 10 -25.82 -1.32 10.98
C ALA A 10 -25.10 0.03 10.88
N ILE A 11 -23.78 0.00 10.79
CA ILE A 11 -22.93 1.18 10.60
C ILE A 11 -22.20 1.03 9.28
N ASP A 12 -22.59 1.80 8.27
CA ASP A 12 -21.85 1.85 7.01
C ASP A 12 -20.63 2.77 7.16
N ILE A 13 -19.45 2.16 7.22
CA ILE A 13 -18.18 2.91 7.28
C ILE A 13 -17.83 3.62 5.96
N THR A 14 -18.60 3.40 4.90
CA THR A 14 -18.46 4.17 3.65
C THR A 14 -19.21 5.51 3.70
N GLY A 15 -19.71 5.90 4.87
CA GLY A 15 -20.29 7.20 5.13
C GLY A 15 -21.72 7.38 4.65
N LYS A 16 -22.50 6.29 4.52
CA LYS A 16 -23.93 6.36 4.20
C LYS A 16 -24.76 5.90 5.40
N GLU A 17 -25.96 6.43 5.52
CA GLU A 17 -27.00 5.95 6.43
C GLU A 17 -28.33 5.89 5.65
N GLY A 18 -28.73 4.68 5.27
CA GLY A 18 -29.86 4.49 4.36
C GLY A 18 -29.64 5.21 3.01
N LYS A 19 -30.47 6.22 2.72
CA LYS A 19 -30.35 7.06 1.53
C LYS A 19 -29.50 8.32 1.75
N GLU A 20 -29.22 8.64 2.99
CA GLU A 20 -28.45 9.84 3.35
C GLU A 20 -26.94 9.61 3.22
N LYS A 21 -26.26 10.63 2.76
CA LYS A 21 -24.81 10.64 2.66
C LYS A 21 -24.24 11.49 3.80
N LEU A 22 -23.62 10.85 4.77
CA LEU A 22 -23.06 11.49 5.96
C LEU A 22 -21.67 12.09 5.73
N THR A 23 -20.95 11.60 4.71
CA THR A 23 -19.57 11.99 4.43
C THR A 23 -19.37 12.27 2.95
N ASP A 24 -18.38 13.09 2.60
CA ASP A 24 -18.08 13.42 1.22
C ASP A 24 -17.26 12.37 0.49
N ASN A 25 -16.52 11.57 1.24
CA ASN A 25 -15.75 10.43 0.73
C ASN A 25 -15.98 9.19 1.62
N SER A 26 -15.47 8.05 1.17
CA SER A 26 -15.57 6.76 1.88
C SER A 26 -14.21 6.33 2.49
N ASN A 27 -13.26 7.25 2.57
CA ASN A 27 -11.97 6.96 3.15
C ASN A 27 -12.04 7.00 4.67
N PHE A 28 -11.22 6.19 5.31
CA PHE A 28 -11.23 6.10 6.76
C PHE A 28 -9.83 6.10 7.36
N PHE A 29 -9.79 6.52 8.61
CA PHE A 29 -8.62 6.48 9.47
C PHE A 29 -8.93 5.69 10.73
N CYS A 30 -8.08 4.72 11.07
CA CYS A 30 -8.23 3.91 12.29
C CYS A 30 -6.98 4.04 13.16
N LEU A 31 -7.17 4.46 14.41
CA LEU A 31 -6.12 4.55 15.42
C LEU A 31 -6.40 3.61 16.58
N GLY A 32 -5.46 2.71 16.85
CA GLY A 32 -5.56 1.78 17.97
C GLY A 32 -4.20 1.41 18.53
N PRO A 33 -3.88 1.78 19.77
CA PRO A 33 -2.66 1.38 20.43
C PRO A 33 -2.46 -0.15 20.44
N SER A 34 -1.21 -0.59 20.56
CA SER A 34 -0.92 -2.03 20.68
C SER A 34 -1.74 -2.66 21.80
N GLY A 35 -2.40 -3.79 21.52
CA GLY A 35 -3.28 -4.51 22.44
C GLY A 35 -4.70 -3.94 22.57
N SER A 36 -5.06 -2.89 21.83
CA SER A 36 -6.42 -2.32 21.84
C SER A 36 -7.46 -3.14 21.09
N GLY A 37 -7.05 -4.17 20.32
CA GLY A 37 -7.91 -4.97 19.46
C GLY A 37 -8.01 -4.46 18.01
N LYS A 38 -7.04 -3.65 17.56
CA LYS A 38 -7.00 -3.07 16.22
C LYS A 38 -7.16 -4.11 15.11
N SER A 39 -6.30 -5.14 15.08
CA SER A 39 -6.34 -6.17 14.05
C SER A 39 -7.65 -6.96 14.09
N PHE A 40 -8.19 -7.27 15.26
CA PHE A 40 -9.50 -7.91 15.43
C PHE A 40 -10.62 -7.05 14.79
N HIS A 41 -10.67 -5.77 15.15
CA HIS A 41 -11.66 -4.84 14.59
C HIS A 41 -11.52 -4.71 13.07
N MET A 42 -10.30 -4.54 12.57
CA MET A 42 -10.08 -4.36 11.12
C MET A 42 -10.37 -5.62 10.31
N ASN A 43 -10.07 -6.83 10.83
CA ASN A 43 -10.49 -8.09 10.19
C ASN A 43 -12.01 -8.16 10.06
N SER A 44 -12.75 -7.81 11.12
CA SER A 44 -14.22 -7.73 11.06
C SER A 44 -14.71 -6.74 10.00
N VAL A 45 -14.09 -5.55 9.93
CA VAL A 45 -14.44 -4.51 8.96
C VAL A 45 -14.21 -4.98 7.53
N VAL A 46 -13.02 -5.49 7.22
CA VAL A 46 -12.68 -5.87 5.83
C VAL A 46 -13.44 -7.10 5.38
N ARG A 47 -13.73 -8.06 6.29
CA ARG A 47 -14.59 -9.19 5.99
C ARG A 47 -15.99 -8.74 5.59
N GLN A 48 -16.62 -7.87 6.38
CA GLN A 48 -17.97 -7.36 6.09
C GLN A 48 -18.02 -6.56 4.80
N LEU A 49 -16.97 -5.79 4.47
CA LEU A 49 -16.86 -5.11 3.18
C LEU A 49 -16.76 -6.11 2.02
N TRP A 50 -15.96 -7.16 2.17
CA TRP A 50 -15.82 -8.21 1.17
C TRP A 50 -17.13 -8.97 0.95
N GLU A 51 -17.83 -9.34 2.01
CA GLU A 51 -19.18 -9.97 1.94
C GLU A 51 -20.21 -9.09 1.21
N GLN A 52 -20.00 -7.77 1.19
CA GLN A 52 -20.78 -6.80 0.42
C GLN A 52 -20.24 -6.57 -1.00
N ASN A 53 -19.51 -7.52 -1.56
CA ASN A 53 -18.94 -7.46 -2.91
C ASN A 53 -17.96 -6.29 -3.12
N THR A 54 -17.14 -6.00 -2.10
CA THR A 54 -16.03 -5.05 -2.18
C THR A 54 -14.73 -5.82 -2.38
N ASP A 55 -13.98 -5.49 -3.40
CA ASP A 55 -12.62 -6.03 -3.56
C ASP A 55 -11.69 -5.39 -2.53
N ILE A 56 -10.96 -6.22 -1.81
CA ILE A 56 -10.05 -5.80 -0.75
C ILE A 56 -8.60 -5.95 -1.21
N VAL A 57 -7.81 -4.92 -1.01
CA VAL A 57 -6.35 -4.96 -1.14
C VAL A 57 -5.76 -4.44 0.17
N MET A 58 -4.85 -5.19 0.77
CA MET A 58 -4.24 -4.86 2.05
C MET A 58 -2.73 -4.82 1.95
N VAL A 59 -2.13 -3.84 2.62
CA VAL A 59 -0.71 -3.82 2.99
C VAL A 59 -0.64 -4.13 4.49
N ASP A 60 -0.16 -5.31 4.82
CA ASP A 60 -0.04 -5.83 6.19
C ASP A 60 1.42 -5.80 6.65
N THR A 61 1.65 -5.47 7.90
CA THR A 61 2.99 -5.39 8.51
C THR A 61 3.10 -6.19 9.81
N GLY A 62 2.25 -7.16 10.02
CA GLY A 62 2.21 -7.91 11.27
C GLY A 62 1.56 -9.28 11.14
N ASN A 63 1.43 -9.80 9.93
CA ASN A 63 0.79 -11.08 9.63
C ASN A 63 -0.60 -11.23 10.30
N SER A 64 -1.39 -10.15 10.24
CA SER A 64 -2.67 -10.06 10.93
C SER A 64 -3.85 -10.57 10.11
N TYR A 65 -3.70 -10.70 8.79
CA TYR A 65 -4.80 -11.02 7.87
C TYR A 65 -4.63 -12.34 7.10
N GLU A 66 -3.59 -13.13 7.40
CA GLU A 66 -3.34 -14.43 6.76
C GLU A 66 -4.56 -15.36 6.91
N GLY A 67 -5.09 -15.51 8.13
CA GLY A 67 -6.21 -16.40 8.41
C GLY A 67 -7.48 -15.99 7.67
N LEU A 68 -7.82 -14.69 7.66
CA LEU A 68 -8.98 -14.20 6.91
C LEU A 68 -8.77 -14.37 5.40
N CYS A 69 -7.58 -14.05 4.89
CA CYS A 69 -7.27 -14.21 3.47
C CYS A 69 -7.44 -15.68 3.04
N GLU A 70 -6.95 -16.63 3.83
CA GLU A 70 -7.11 -18.06 3.57
C GLU A 70 -8.57 -18.49 3.67
N TYR A 71 -9.31 -17.97 4.66
CA TYR A 71 -10.73 -18.28 4.87
C TYR A 71 -11.61 -17.90 3.68
N VAL A 72 -11.37 -16.70 3.09
CA VAL A 72 -12.13 -16.22 1.94
C VAL A 72 -11.60 -16.75 0.59
N GLY A 73 -10.52 -17.54 0.60
CA GLY A 73 -9.87 -18.04 -0.61
C GLY A 73 -9.13 -16.96 -1.40
N GLY A 74 -8.65 -15.92 -0.71
CA GLY A 74 -7.93 -14.81 -1.29
C GLY A 74 -6.46 -15.12 -1.59
N LYS A 75 -5.75 -14.12 -2.13
CA LYS A 75 -4.33 -14.20 -2.47
C LYS A 75 -3.48 -13.57 -1.37
N TYR A 76 -2.72 -14.38 -0.66
CA TYR A 76 -1.75 -13.93 0.34
C TYR A 76 -0.34 -13.93 -0.27
N ILE A 77 0.30 -12.76 -0.32
CA ILE A 77 1.61 -12.54 -0.94
C ILE A 77 2.56 -11.99 0.13
N ALA A 78 3.35 -12.85 0.73
CA ALA A 78 4.36 -12.46 1.71
C ALA A 78 5.69 -12.17 1.01
N TYR A 79 6.30 -11.05 1.35
CA TYR A 79 7.65 -10.75 0.91
C TYR A 79 8.67 -11.63 1.63
N THR A 80 9.49 -12.34 0.85
CA THR A 80 10.70 -13.00 1.34
C THR A 80 11.86 -12.67 0.41
N GLU A 81 13.11 -12.82 0.86
CA GLU A 81 14.28 -12.59 -0.01
C GLU A 81 14.29 -13.55 -1.22
N ASP A 82 13.83 -14.80 -1.04
CA ASP A 82 13.74 -15.77 -2.11
C ASP A 82 12.54 -15.57 -3.04
N LYS A 83 11.46 -15.00 -2.51
CA LYS A 83 10.22 -14.70 -3.24
C LYS A 83 9.81 -13.25 -2.97
N PRO A 84 10.47 -12.28 -3.59
CA PRO A 84 10.08 -10.88 -3.46
C PRO A 84 8.70 -10.63 -4.08
N ILE A 85 8.04 -9.57 -3.65
CA ILE A 85 6.86 -9.06 -4.35
C ILE A 85 7.35 -8.44 -5.65
N THR A 86 6.98 -9.05 -6.77
CA THR A 86 7.45 -8.64 -8.09
C THR A 86 6.33 -7.99 -8.88
N MET A 87 6.68 -6.93 -9.58
CA MET A 87 5.80 -6.29 -10.54
C MET A 87 6.61 -5.44 -11.50
N ASN A 88 6.44 -5.69 -12.78
CA ASN A 88 6.98 -4.82 -13.82
C ASN A 88 6.00 -3.67 -14.11
N PRO A 89 6.19 -2.48 -13.53
CA PRO A 89 5.28 -1.36 -13.73
C PRO A 89 5.50 -0.67 -15.08
N PHE A 90 6.56 -1.02 -15.81
CA PHE A 90 6.90 -0.48 -17.12
C PHE A 90 6.14 -1.15 -18.26
N ASN A 91 5.69 -2.41 -18.06
CA ASN A 91 5.00 -3.16 -19.10
C ASN A 91 3.54 -2.71 -19.24
N ILE A 92 3.32 -1.67 -20.04
CA ILE A 92 2.01 -1.07 -20.28
C ILE A 92 1.73 -0.92 -21.77
N SER A 93 0.47 -0.94 -22.13
CA SER A 93 0.03 -0.63 -23.49
C SER A 93 0.01 0.88 -23.77
N LYS A 94 -0.01 1.28 -25.02
CA LYS A 94 -0.11 2.69 -25.44
C LYS A 94 -1.37 3.39 -24.89
N ARG A 95 -2.44 2.64 -24.60
CA ARG A 95 -3.69 3.17 -24.04
C ARG A 95 -3.58 3.46 -22.53
N GLU A 96 -2.73 2.73 -21.86
CA GLU A 96 -2.48 2.90 -20.42
C GLU A 96 -1.46 3.99 -20.12
N LEU A 97 -0.70 4.39 -21.15
CA LEU A 97 0.24 5.51 -21.03
C LEU A 97 -0.53 6.83 -20.95
N ASN A 98 -0.65 7.33 -19.74
CA ASN A 98 -1.30 8.59 -19.43
C ASN A 98 -0.46 9.41 -18.45
N ILE A 99 -0.86 10.63 -18.17
CA ILE A 99 -0.15 11.55 -17.26
C ILE A 99 0.08 10.89 -15.89
N GLU A 100 -0.92 10.20 -15.37
CA GLU A 100 -0.87 9.56 -14.05
C GLU A 100 0.16 8.41 -14.00
N LYS A 101 0.28 7.64 -15.09
CA LYS A 101 1.26 6.55 -15.18
C LYS A 101 2.69 7.10 -15.33
N ILE A 102 2.85 8.19 -16.08
CA ILE A 102 4.13 8.89 -16.17
C ILE A 102 4.53 9.44 -14.80
N ASP A 103 3.62 10.08 -14.08
CA ASP A 103 3.85 10.58 -12.72
C ASP A 103 4.21 9.47 -11.74
N PHE A 104 3.52 8.33 -11.82
CA PHE A 104 3.86 7.16 -11.02
C PHE A 104 5.29 6.68 -11.26
N LEU A 105 5.66 6.46 -12.53
CA LEU A 105 7.00 5.97 -12.90
C LEU A 105 8.09 6.99 -12.56
N LYS A 106 7.83 8.26 -12.79
CA LYS A 106 8.71 9.35 -12.37
C LYS A 106 8.99 9.29 -10.86
N ASN A 107 7.93 9.18 -10.05
CA ASN A 107 8.06 9.11 -8.60
C ASN A 107 8.80 7.83 -8.15
N LEU A 108 8.55 6.70 -8.80
CA LEU A 108 9.25 5.45 -8.55
C LEU A 108 10.77 5.60 -8.81
N ILE A 109 11.14 6.14 -9.95
CA ILE A 109 12.55 6.35 -10.30
C ILE A 109 13.23 7.35 -9.35
N LEU A 110 12.55 8.45 -9.01
CA LEU A 110 13.07 9.43 -8.06
C LEU A 110 13.24 8.82 -6.66
N LEU A 111 12.31 7.97 -6.24
CA LEU A 111 12.38 7.26 -4.96
C LEU A 111 13.56 6.29 -4.90
N ILE A 112 13.85 5.59 -6.01
CA ILE A 112 15.02 4.70 -6.11
C ILE A 112 16.32 5.52 -6.09
N TRP A 113 16.37 6.62 -6.86
CA TRP A 113 17.56 7.45 -7.00
C TRP A 113 17.91 8.24 -5.75
N LYS A 114 16.92 8.92 -5.16
CA LYS A 114 17.14 9.89 -4.06
C LYS A 114 16.76 9.33 -2.68
N GLY A 115 16.02 8.25 -2.64
CA GLY A 115 15.45 7.73 -1.40
C GLY A 115 14.24 8.53 -0.91
N SER A 116 13.76 8.16 0.26
CA SER A 116 12.50 8.70 0.81
C SER A 116 12.65 10.01 1.61
N GLU A 117 13.84 10.34 2.07
CA GLU A 117 14.07 11.45 3.01
C GLU A 117 14.59 12.73 2.35
N THR A 118 14.88 12.71 1.04
CA THR A 118 15.54 13.82 0.34
C THR A 118 14.51 14.74 -0.33
N GLN A 119 14.70 16.05 -0.18
CA GLN A 119 13.99 17.03 -1.01
C GLN A 119 14.59 17.02 -2.41
N ILE A 120 13.73 16.85 -3.41
CA ILE A 120 14.13 16.70 -4.80
C ILE A 120 14.00 18.04 -5.51
N PRO A 121 15.08 18.54 -6.18
CA PRO A 121 15.02 19.75 -6.98
C PRO A 121 14.08 19.61 -8.18
N GLU A 122 13.37 20.69 -8.52
CA GLU A 122 12.45 20.78 -9.66
C GLU A 122 13.09 20.31 -10.98
N LEU A 123 14.36 20.61 -11.18
CA LEU A 123 15.11 20.20 -12.36
C LEU A 123 15.17 18.67 -12.51
N GLU A 124 15.41 17.97 -11.41
CA GLU A 124 15.50 16.50 -11.41
C GLU A 124 14.13 15.87 -11.70
N PHE A 125 13.05 16.44 -11.18
CA PHE A 125 11.69 16.03 -11.53
C PHE A 125 11.44 16.12 -13.04
N ARG A 126 11.80 17.23 -13.66
CA ARG A 126 11.61 17.46 -15.09
C ARG A 126 12.44 16.53 -15.95
N VAL A 127 13.68 16.29 -15.56
CA VAL A 127 14.58 15.41 -16.30
C VAL A 127 14.12 13.96 -16.23
N VAL A 128 13.70 13.48 -15.07
CA VAL A 128 13.16 12.11 -14.94
C VAL A 128 11.82 11.97 -15.68
N GLU A 129 10.96 12.99 -15.66
CA GLU A 129 9.72 13.01 -16.46
C GLU A 129 10.01 12.92 -17.96
N GLN A 130 11.01 13.66 -18.43
CA GLN A 130 11.46 13.60 -19.82
C GLN A 130 11.99 12.20 -20.17
N LEU A 131 12.82 11.59 -19.30
CA LEU A 131 13.35 10.24 -19.51
C LEU A 131 12.21 9.22 -19.65
N VAL A 132 11.25 9.24 -18.74
CA VAL A 132 10.09 8.33 -18.78
C VAL A 132 9.26 8.54 -20.04
N THR A 133 9.01 9.79 -20.40
CA THR A 133 8.22 10.14 -21.60
C THR A 133 8.92 9.69 -22.88
N GLU A 134 10.22 10.00 -23.02
CA GLU A 134 11.00 9.61 -24.20
C GLU A 134 11.21 8.10 -24.29
N TYR A 135 11.32 7.38 -23.18
CA TYR A 135 11.41 5.92 -23.15
C TYR A 135 10.21 5.26 -23.85
N TYR A 136 8.98 5.71 -23.51
CA TYR A 136 7.78 5.19 -24.15
C TYR A 136 7.60 5.72 -25.59
N ASP A 137 7.99 6.96 -25.85
CA ASP A 137 7.95 7.49 -27.21
C ASP A 137 8.85 6.68 -28.15
N PHE A 138 10.06 6.34 -27.70
CA PHE A 138 11.00 5.52 -28.47
C PHE A 138 10.48 4.09 -28.68
N TYR A 139 9.81 3.53 -27.68
CA TYR A 139 9.19 2.20 -27.81
C TYR A 139 8.01 2.17 -28.79
N PHE A 140 7.08 3.11 -28.66
CA PHE A 140 5.83 3.08 -29.45
C PHE A 140 5.94 3.71 -30.82
N ASN A 141 6.79 4.69 -30.99
CA ASN A 141 6.90 5.49 -32.23
C ASN A 141 8.26 5.33 -32.91
N GLY A 142 9.20 4.65 -32.28
CA GLY A 142 10.59 4.53 -32.74
C GLY A 142 11.40 5.80 -32.53
N VAL A 143 12.71 5.66 -32.62
CA VAL A 143 13.62 6.78 -32.45
C VAL A 143 13.56 7.68 -33.67
N GLN A 144 13.39 8.97 -33.46
CA GLN A 144 13.36 9.98 -34.51
C GLN A 144 14.57 10.91 -34.37
N PRO A 145 15.13 11.40 -35.52
CA PRO A 145 16.16 12.44 -35.47
C PRO A 145 15.62 13.73 -34.84
N TYR A 146 16.50 14.58 -34.36
CA TYR A 146 16.07 15.86 -33.79
C TYR A 146 15.29 16.69 -34.81
N PRO A 147 14.10 17.19 -34.44
CA PRO A 147 13.35 18.14 -35.23
C PRO A 147 14.20 19.42 -35.49
N SER A 148 13.96 20.11 -36.61
CA SER A 148 14.72 21.32 -36.98
C SER A 148 14.69 22.41 -35.89
N SER A 149 13.53 22.57 -35.21
CA SER A 149 13.39 23.51 -34.08
C SER A 149 14.25 23.11 -32.87
N GLN A 150 14.38 21.82 -32.60
CA GLN A 150 15.23 21.34 -31.53
C GLN A 150 16.71 21.46 -31.87
N LYS A 151 17.12 21.22 -33.13
CA LYS A 151 18.47 21.44 -33.59
C LYS A 151 18.90 22.92 -33.45
N GLU A 152 17.99 23.86 -33.70
CA GLU A 152 18.26 25.29 -33.51
C GLU A 152 18.47 25.62 -32.02
N THR A 153 17.65 25.07 -31.13
CA THR A 153 17.84 25.21 -29.68
C THR A 153 19.16 24.61 -29.22
N LEU A 154 19.54 23.43 -29.71
CA LEU A 154 20.81 22.77 -29.44
C LEU A 154 22.00 23.64 -29.88
N ARG A 155 21.94 24.21 -31.09
CA ARG A 155 22.99 25.15 -31.59
C ARG A 155 23.18 26.30 -30.61
N LYS A 156 22.12 26.91 -30.15
CA LYS A 156 22.16 28.04 -29.20
C LYS A 156 22.78 27.63 -27.86
N ASN A 157 22.29 26.51 -27.28
CA ASN A 157 22.78 26.02 -25.99
C ASN A 157 24.27 25.65 -26.05
N LEU A 158 24.65 24.84 -27.03
CA LEU A 158 26.05 24.39 -27.20
C LEU A 158 27.00 25.52 -27.55
N SER A 159 26.56 26.48 -28.36
CA SER A 159 27.37 27.68 -28.64
C SER A 159 27.64 28.51 -27.38
N THR A 160 26.63 28.61 -26.50
CA THR A 160 26.79 29.30 -25.20
C THR A 160 27.75 28.53 -24.29
N MET A 161 27.69 27.21 -24.29
CA MET A 161 28.58 26.33 -23.53
C MET A 161 30.05 26.47 -24.02
N GLU A 162 30.28 26.40 -25.33
CA GLU A 162 31.62 26.51 -25.90
C GLU A 162 32.23 27.90 -25.68
N LYS A 163 31.42 28.98 -25.73
CA LYS A 163 31.86 30.32 -25.36
C LYS A 163 32.33 30.39 -23.90
N ARG A 164 31.60 29.78 -22.97
CA ARG A 164 31.99 29.72 -21.55
C ARG A 164 33.27 28.90 -21.31
N ARG A 165 33.52 27.90 -22.14
CA ARG A 165 34.78 27.11 -22.13
C ARG A 165 35.99 27.83 -22.72
N GLY A 166 35.79 29.04 -23.25
CA GLY A 166 36.89 29.81 -23.85
C GLY A 166 37.29 29.36 -25.26
N THR A 167 36.39 28.66 -25.98
CA THR A 167 36.62 28.27 -27.38
C THR A 167 36.66 29.51 -28.25
N GLU A 168 37.64 29.60 -29.20
CA GLU A 168 37.73 30.67 -30.16
C GLU A 168 36.47 30.79 -31.03
N LEU A 169 36.00 32.01 -31.24
CA LEU A 169 34.76 32.30 -31.96
C LEU A 169 34.70 31.66 -33.36
N THR A 170 35.83 31.59 -34.03
CA THR A 170 36.00 30.99 -35.37
C THR A 170 35.76 29.48 -35.38
N GLN A 171 35.99 28.78 -34.25
CA GLN A 171 35.90 27.33 -34.13
C GLN A 171 34.57 26.87 -33.51
N ILE A 172 33.81 27.79 -32.93
CA ILE A 172 32.55 27.41 -32.20
C ILE A 172 31.55 26.73 -33.14
N HIS A 173 31.36 27.26 -34.35
CA HIS A 173 30.40 26.71 -35.29
C HIS A 173 30.70 25.24 -35.62
N ASP A 174 31.94 24.96 -36.04
CA ASP A 174 32.34 23.60 -36.44
C ASP A 174 32.29 22.61 -35.26
N LYS A 175 32.71 23.04 -34.07
CA LYS A 175 32.59 22.24 -32.86
C LYS A 175 31.15 21.93 -32.52
N VAL A 176 30.25 22.90 -32.58
CA VAL A 176 28.82 22.74 -32.27
C VAL A 176 28.16 21.80 -33.26
N GLU A 177 28.42 21.94 -34.57
CA GLU A 177 27.83 21.01 -35.56
C GLU A 177 28.36 19.59 -35.36
N LYS A 178 29.63 19.41 -35.02
CA LYS A 178 30.20 18.10 -34.69
C LYS A 178 29.58 17.49 -33.45
N LEU A 179 29.34 18.30 -32.41
CA LEU A 179 28.64 17.85 -31.20
C LEU A 179 27.17 17.44 -31.48
N ILE A 180 26.45 18.24 -32.27
CA ILE A 180 25.06 17.92 -32.67
C ILE A 180 25.02 16.61 -33.46
N LYS A 181 25.94 16.43 -34.41
CA LYS A 181 26.02 15.18 -35.17
C LYS A 181 26.30 13.99 -34.26
N GLY A 182 27.23 14.10 -33.32
CA GLY A 182 27.55 13.07 -32.35
C GLY A 182 26.36 12.74 -31.42
N LEU A 183 25.63 13.77 -30.95
CA LEU A 183 24.41 13.58 -30.16
C LEU A 183 23.31 12.89 -30.97
N GLU A 184 23.15 13.26 -32.25
CA GLU A 184 22.15 12.63 -33.12
C GLU A 184 22.49 11.16 -33.41
N GLU A 185 23.74 10.83 -33.65
CA GLU A 185 24.23 9.46 -33.82
C GLU A 185 23.98 8.62 -32.54
N ARG A 186 24.34 9.14 -31.37
CA ARG A 186 24.06 8.49 -30.07
C ARG A 186 22.56 8.31 -29.85
N ARG A 187 21.76 9.34 -30.15
CA ARG A 187 20.28 9.24 -30.02
C ARG A 187 19.70 8.16 -30.93
N MET A 188 20.14 8.11 -32.20
CA MET A 188 19.68 7.12 -33.17
C MET A 188 20.16 5.69 -32.86
N ALA A 189 21.19 5.53 -32.05
CA ALA A 189 21.65 4.24 -31.55
C ALA A 189 20.78 3.70 -30.39
N LEU A 190 20.00 4.55 -29.74
CA LEU A 190 19.10 4.12 -28.67
C LEU A 190 17.99 3.23 -29.23
N SER A 191 17.68 2.15 -28.53
CA SER A 191 16.64 1.21 -28.93
C SER A 191 15.94 0.66 -27.68
N VAL A 192 14.62 0.83 -27.61
CA VAL A 192 13.79 0.20 -26.59
C VAL A 192 12.99 -0.91 -27.25
N LYS A 193 13.31 -2.18 -26.97
CA LYS A 193 12.65 -3.34 -27.58
C LYS A 193 11.63 -4.01 -26.68
N THR A 194 11.83 -3.89 -25.37
CA THR A 194 10.97 -4.47 -24.33
C THR A 194 10.68 -3.43 -23.27
N LEU A 195 9.55 -3.55 -22.61
CA LEU A 195 9.18 -2.67 -21.50
C LEU A 195 9.47 -3.35 -20.17
N SER A 196 10.55 -2.95 -19.52
CA SER A 196 10.98 -3.44 -18.20
C SER A 196 11.85 -2.40 -17.51
N PHE A 197 12.13 -2.58 -16.23
CA PHE A 197 13.09 -1.72 -15.54
C PHE A 197 14.49 -1.86 -16.16
N ASP A 198 14.91 -3.06 -16.54
CA ASP A 198 16.23 -3.28 -17.19
C ASP A 198 16.39 -2.44 -18.44
N SER A 199 15.39 -2.48 -19.34
CA SER A 199 15.47 -1.70 -20.58
C SER A 199 15.33 -0.19 -20.34
N PHE A 200 14.57 0.22 -19.31
CA PHE A 200 14.54 1.60 -18.87
C PHE A 200 15.90 2.06 -18.33
N TYR A 201 16.54 1.24 -17.50
CA TYR A 201 17.86 1.55 -16.94
C TYR A 201 18.91 1.76 -18.03
N GLU A 202 19.02 0.81 -18.98
CA GLU A 202 19.95 0.90 -20.12
C GLU A 202 19.69 2.16 -20.96
N PHE A 203 18.42 2.43 -21.26
CA PHE A 203 18.01 3.63 -21.97
C PHE A 203 18.34 4.91 -21.18
N ALA A 204 17.97 4.95 -19.89
CA ALA A 204 18.06 6.13 -19.07
C ALA A 204 19.50 6.54 -18.79
N CYS A 205 20.43 5.59 -18.56
CA CYS A 205 21.84 5.89 -18.34
C CYS A 205 22.45 6.59 -19.54
N GLU A 206 22.18 6.11 -20.75
CA GLU A 206 22.71 6.72 -21.98
C GLU A 206 21.99 8.03 -22.33
N ARG A 207 20.67 8.10 -22.14
CA ARG A 207 19.86 9.25 -22.52
C ARG A 207 19.99 10.43 -21.56
N LEU A 208 20.19 10.17 -20.26
CA LEU A 208 20.39 11.19 -19.25
C LEU A 208 21.61 12.06 -19.56
N ASP A 209 22.74 11.44 -19.90
CA ASP A 209 23.96 12.16 -20.30
C ASP A 209 23.69 13.07 -21.51
N GLN A 210 22.98 12.56 -22.53
CA GLN A 210 22.62 13.38 -23.70
C GLN A 210 21.72 14.56 -23.31
N ILE A 211 20.70 14.35 -22.45
CA ILE A 211 19.82 15.44 -21.97
C ILE A 211 20.61 16.50 -21.22
N CYS A 212 21.58 16.10 -20.40
CA CYS A 212 22.44 17.03 -19.67
C CYS A 212 23.28 17.88 -20.62
N ILE A 213 23.85 17.29 -21.66
CA ILE A 213 24.60 17.99 -22.67
C ILE A 213 23.69 18.93 -23.49
N GLU A 214 22.55 18.45 -23.95
CA GLU A 214 21.56 19.19 -24.75
C GLU A 214 21.07 20.46 -24.06
N ASN A 215 20.89 20.40 -22.75
CA ASN A 215 20.32 21.49 -21.95
C ASN A 215 21.36 22.22 -21.11
N ASN A 216 22.67 21.89 -21.26
CA ASN A 216 23.74 22.46 -20.47
C ASN A 216 23.54 22.34 -18.96
N ILE A 217 23.06 21.16 -18.53
CA ILE A 217 22.82 20.82 -17.13
C ILE A 217 24.11 20.22 -16.58
N THR A 218 24.66 20.83 -15.52
CA THR A 218 25.92 20.40 -14.87
C THR A 218 25.71 19.98 -13.43
N THR A 219 24.48 20.08 -12.92
CA THR A 219 24.15 19.82 -11.52
C THR A 219 23.66 18.39 -11.29
N ILE A 220 23.34 17.63 -12.33
CA ILE A 220 22.92 16.26 -12.27
C ILE A 220 24.12 15.33 -12.38
N ASP A 221 24.30 14.47 -11.40
CA ASP A 221 25.33 13.45 -11.38
C ASP A 221 24.79 12.17 -12.04
N CYS A 222 25.16 11.97 -13.32
CA CYS A 222 24.70 10.81 -14.11
C CYS A 222 25.27 9.48 -13.57
N ASP A 223 26.48 9.49 -13.02
CA ASP A 223 27.11 8.30 -12.46
C ASP A 223 26.40 7.89 -11.17
N ASN A 224 26.06 8.87 -10.31
CA ASN A 224 25.25 8.60 -9.10
C ASN A 224 23.87 8.07 -9.47
N PHE A 225 23.21 8.62 -10.49
CA PHE A 225 21.92 8.10 -10.97
C PHE A 225 22.04 6.62 -11.35
N ALA A 226 22.99 6.28 -12.21
CA ALA A 226 23.22 4.92 -12.66
C ALA A 226 23.53 3.97 -11.46
N TYR A 227 24.41 4.38 -10.57
CA TYR A 227 24.81 3.60 -9.40
C TYR A 227 23.62 3.31 -8.46
N MET A 228 22.77 4.29 -8.18
CA MET A 228 21.61 4.10 -7.29
C MET A 228 20.56 3.16 -7.88
N LEU A 229 20.33 3.22 -9.18
CA LEU A 229 19.37 2.37 -9.88
C LEU A 229 19.88 0.94 -10.09
N GLN A 230 21.20 0.73 -10.08
CA GLN A 230 21.84 -0.55 -10.38
C GLN A 230 21.35 -1.72 -9.51
N ASN A 231 20.92 -1.45 -8.27
CA ASN A 231 20.41 -2.48 -7.38
C ASN A 231 19.13 -3.18 -7.89
N PHE A 232 18.38 -2.53 -8.76
CA PHE A 232 17.15 -3.05 -9.38
C PHE A 232 17.38 -3.55 -10.82
N TYR A 233 18.57 -3.32 -11.38
CA TYR A 233 18.96 -3.81 -12.68
C TYR A 233 19.46 -5.24 -12.58
N ARG A 234 19.46 -5.95 -13.71
CA ARG A 234 19.86 -7.36 -13.87
C ARG A 234 21.12 -7.73 -13.09
N GLY A 235 21.00 -8.72 -12.20
CA GLY A 235 22.09 -9.15 -11.30
C GLY A 235 22.26 -8.27 -10.06
N GLY A 236 21.49 -7.20 -9.89
CA GLY A 236 21.42 -6.41 -8.66
C GLY A 236 20.62 -7.13 -7.58
N LYS A 237 20.73 -6.66 -6.32
CA LYS A 237 20.09 -7.28 -5.17
C LYS A 237 18.56 -7.39 -5.30
N TYR A 238 17.93 -6.48 -6.03
CA TYR A 238 16.49 -6.34 -6.15
C TYR A 238 15.99 -6.46 -7.59
N ASP A 239 16.74 -7.13 -8.46
CA ASP A 239 16.51 -7.20 -9.91
C ASP A 239 15.12 -7.76 -10.29
N LYS A 240 14.58 -8.69 -9.49
CA LYS A 240 13.27 -9.29 -9.75
C LYS A 240 12.10 -8.35 -9.49
N ILE A 241 12.23 -7.43 -8.54
CA ILE A 241 11.11 -6.62 -8.03
C ILE A 241 10.42 -5.83 -9.15
N LEU A 242 11.19 -5.24 -10.08
CA LEU A 242 10.68 -4.35 -11.12
C LEU A 242 10.72 -4.95 -12.53
N ASN A 243 11.23 -6.18 -12.70
CA ASN A 243 11.40 -6.80 -14.01
C ASN A 243 10.47 -7.98 -14.27
N GLU A 244 9.99 -8.65 -13.24
CA GLU A 244 9.05 -9.76 -13.40
C GLU A 244 7.61 -9.25 -13.48
N ASN A 245 6.85 -9.76 -14.44
CA ASN A 245 5.45 -9.39 -14.61
C ASN A 245 4.60 -9.95 -13.46
N VAL A 246 3.63 -9.16 -13.04
CA VAL A 246 2.56 -9.61 -12.14
C VAL A 246 1.77 -10.72 -12.81
N ASP A 247 1.39 -11.72 -12.02
CA ASP A 247 0.37 -12.67 -12.42
C ASP A 247 -0.93 -11.90 -12.78
N SER A 248 -1.34 -11.96 -14.03
CA SER A 248 -2.53 -11.23 -14.54
C SER A 248 -3.82 -11.62 -13.78
N THR A 249 -3.85 -12.80 -13.16
CA THR A 249 -4.97 -13.24 -12.32
C THR A 249 -5.15 -12.39 -11.08
N LEU A 250 -4.10 -11.68 -10.63
CA LEU A 250 -4.15 -10.82 -9.45
C LEU A 250 -5.25 -9.75 -9.55
N PHE A 251 -5.51 -9.23 -10.75
CA PHE A 251 -6.55 -8.23 -10.94
C PHE A 251 -7.97 -8.79 -10.78
N ASP A 252 -8.15 -10.09 -10.92
CA ASP A 252 -9.44 -10.78 -10.75
C ASP A 252 -9.70 -11.22 -9.30
N GLU A 253 -8.67 -11.31 -8.47
CA GLU A 253 -8.79 -11.65 -7.07
C GLU A 253 -9.63 -10.61 -6.30
N THR A 254 -10.52 -11.08 -5.46
CA THR A 254 -11.41 -10.21 -4.66
C THR A 254 -10.85 -9.84 -3.30
N PHE A 255 -9.86 -10.60 -2.82
CA PHE A 255 -9.18 -10.35 -1.54
C PHE A 255 -7.68 -10.61 -1.70
N ILE A 256 -6.88 -9.56 -1.55
CA ILE A 256 -5.43 -9.62 -1.71
C ILE A 256 -4.77 -9.04 -0.47
N VAL A 257 -3.83 -9.77 0.11
CA VAL A 257 -2.99 -9.28 1.20
C VAL A 257 -1.53 -9.31 0.76
N PHE A 258 -0.88 -8.16 0.84
CA PHE A 258 0.56 -8.03 0.70
C PHE A 258 1.19 -7.91 2.09
N GLU A 259 1.85 -8.96 2.54
CA GLU A 259 2.58 -8.99 3.80
C GLU A 259 4.01 -8.49 3.60
N VAL A 260 4.33 -7.38 4.21
CA VAL A 260 5.59 -6.66 4.02
C VAL A 260 6.40 -6.47 5.31
N ASP A 261 6.09 -7.22 6.36
CA ASP A 261 6.77 -7.14 7.66
C ASP A 261 8.30 -7.34 7.53
N ALA A 262 8.72 -8.26 6.67
CA ALA A 262 10.13 -8.55 6.44
C ALA A 262 10.95 -7.34 5.95
N ILE A 263 10.31 -6.37 5.30
CA ILE A 263 10.97 -5.17 4.75
C ILE A 263 10.56 -3.87 5.43
N LYS A 264 9.71 -3.90 6.44
CA LYS A 264 9.16 -2.69 7.09
C LYS A 264 10.20 -1.72 7.66
N GLU A 265 11.38 -2.23 8.04
CA GLU A 265 12.50 -1.42 8.52
C GLU A 265 13.50 -1.04 7.39
N ASN A 266 13.30 -1.53 6.18
CA ASN A 266 14.12 -1.20 5.03
C ASN A 266 13.63 0.12 4.41
N LYS A 267 14.32 1.22 4.71
CA LYS A 267 13.97 2.56 4.26
C LYS A 267 13.94 2.75 2.73
N GLN A 268 14.60 1.87 1.98
CA GLN A 268 14.59 1.90 0.52
C GLN A 268 13.47 1.03 -0.05
N LEU A 269 13.36 -0.21 0.38
CA LEU A 269 12.43 -1.17 -0.22
C LEU A 269 10.98 -0.94 0.19
N PHE A 270 10.72 -0.65 1.45
CA PHE A 270 9.36 -0.55 1.96
C PHE A 270 8.52 0.52 1.22
N PRO A 271 9.03 1.75 1.00
CA PRO A 271 8.31 2.75 0.21
C PRO A 271 8.10 2.33 -1.24
N ILE A 272 9.12 1.70 -1.88
CA ILE A 272 9.04 1.25 -3.28
C ILE A 272 7.98 0.17 -3.43
N VAL A 273 8.00 -0.87 -2.60
CA VAL A 273 7.03 -1.97 -2.64
C VAL A 273 5.62 -1.44 -2.34
N THR A 274 5.47 -0.55 -1.37
CA THR A 274 4.17 0.08 -1.06
C THR A 274 3.64 0.89 -2.25
N LEU A 275 4.50 1.66 -2.92
CA LEU A 275 4.14 2.42 -4.12
C LEU A 275 3.64 1.49 -5.25
N ILE A 276 4.32 0.36 -5.45
CA ILE A 276 3.93 -0.67 -6.42
C ILE A 276 2.55 -1.24 -6.07
N ILE A 277 2.30 -1.59 -4.83
CA ILE A 277 0.99 -2.12 -4.39
C ILE A 277 -0.13 -1.08 -4.61
N MET A 278 0.16 0.19 -4.38
CA MET A 278 -0.79 1.26 -4.69
C MET A 278 -1.10 1.37 -6.18
N ASP A 279 -0.09 1.16 -7.07
CA ASP A 279 -0.33 1.14 -8.52
C ASP A 279 -1.20 -0.05 -8.93
N VAL A 280 -1.01 -1.24 -8.34
CA VAL A 280 -1.91 -2.40 -8.53
C VAL A 280 -3.34 -2.02 -8.18
N PHE A 281 -3.53 -1.37 -7.04
CA PHE A 281 -4.85 -0.94 -6.62
C PHE A 281 -5.46 0.10 -7.57
N LEU A 282 -4.67 1.07 -8.05
CA LEU A 282 -5.11 2.05 -9.06
C LEU A 282 -5.56 1.37 -10.36
N GLN A 283 -4.79 0.40 -10.85
CA GLN A 283 -5.15 -0.37 -12.03
C GLN A 283 -6.45 -1.16 -11.79
N LYS A 284 -6.56 -1.84 -10.65
CA LYS A 284 -7.78 -2.57 -10.25
C LYS A 284 -8.99 -1.64 -10.17
N MET A 285 -8.84 -0.44 -9.64
CA MET A 285 -9.91 0.57 -9.59
C MET A 285 -10.47 0.91 -10.98
N ARG A 286 -9.61 0.97 -11.98
CA ARG A 286 -10.01 1.31 -13.36
C ARG A 286 -10.64 0.15 -14.10
N LEU A 287 -10.17 -1.07 -13.85
CA LEU A 287 -10.62 -2.27 -14.56
C LEU A 287 -11.96 -2.80 -14.03
N LYS A 288 -12.19 -2.72 -12.73
CA LYS A 288 -13.37 -3.31 -12.07
C LYS A 288 -14.44 -2.25 -11.78
N LYS A 289 -15.71 -2.64 -11.87
CA LYS A 289 -16.85 -1.75 -11.64
C LYS A 289 -17.45 -1.84 -10.24
N ASN A 290 -17.18 -2.92 -9.50
CA ASN A 290 -17.62 -3.10 -8.12
C ASN A 290 -16.89 -2.14 -7.17
N ARG A 291 -17.27 -2.14 -5.88
CA ARG A 291 -16.59 -1.36 -4.83
C ARG A 291 -15.20 -1.95 -4.55
N LYS A 292 -14.22 -1.11 -4.19
CA LYS A 292 -12.88 -1.53 -3.81
C LYS A 292 -12.44 -0.80 -2.56
N CYS A 293 -11.60 -1.47 -1.75
CA CYS A 293 -11.01 -0.88 -0.57
C CYS A 293 -9.52 -1.24 -0.50
N LEU A 294 -8.67 -0.22 -0.37
CA LEU A 294 -7.26 -0.39 0.00
C LEU A 294 -7.11 -0.09 1.49
N VAL A 295 -6.51 -0.99 2.23
CA VAL A 295 -6.14 -0.77 3.63
C VAL A 295 -4.63 -0.83 3.75
N ILE A 296 -4.03 0.20 4.38
CA ILE A 296 -2.59 0.28 4.59
C ILE A 296 -2.34 0.34 6.10
N GLU A 297 -1.79 -0.74 6.64
CA GLU A 297 -1.33 -0.78 8.02
C GLU A 297 0.04 -0.13 8.16
N GLU A 298 0.24 0.60 9.26
CA GLU A 298 1.48 1.33 9.58
C GLU A 298 1.98 2.21 8.40
N ALA A 299 1.02 2.80 7.68
CA ALA A 299 1.26 3.59 6.46
C ALA A 299 2.30 4.69 6.63
N TRP A 300 2.50 5.20 7.85
CA TRP A 300 3.43 6.26 8.16
C TRP A 300 4.88 5.92 7.75
N LYS A 301 5.30 4.66 7.84
CA LYS A 301 6.62 4.20 7.39
C LYS A 301 6.84 4.40 5.89
N ALA A 302 5.79 4.21 5.10
CA ALA A 302 5.81 4.47 3.67
C ALA A 302 5.69 5.96 3.36
N ILE A 303 4.92 6.70 4.18
CA ILE A 303 4.54 8.11 3.94
C ILE A 303 5.59 9.09 4.48
N ALA A 304 6.64 8.64 5.12
CA ALA A 304 7.73 9.49 5.61
C ALA A 304 8.38 10.34 4.47
N SER A 305 8.18 9.91 3.22
CA SER A 305 8.66 10.60 2.02
C SER A 305 7.63 11.60 1.49
N PRO A 306 8.03 12.85 1.15
CA PRO A 306 7.18 13.81 0.46
C PRO A 306 6.57 13.27 -0.84
N LEU A 307 7.35 12.49 -1.62
CA LEU A 307 6.89 11.83 -2.85
C LEU A 307 5.73 10.87 -2.57
N MET A 308 5.88 10.03 -1.56
CA MET A 308 4.85 9.06 -1.17
C MET A 308 3.60 9.77 -0.64
N ALA A 309 3.77 10.81 0.14
CA ALA A 309 2.66 11.58 0.68
C ALA A 309 1.81 12.24 -0.43
N GLU A 310 2.44 12.83 -1.44
CA GLU A 310 1.73 13.38 -2.61
C GLU A 310 1.02 12.29 -3.40
N TYR A 311 1.63 11.12 -3.56
CA TYR A 311 1.00 9.99 -4.24
C TYR A 311 -0.21 9.43 -3.47
N ILE A 312 -0.13 9.34 -2.14
CA ILE A 312 -1.26 8.96 -1.29
C ILE A 312 -2.38 9.99 -1.38
N LYS A 313 -2.07 11.27 -1.35
CA LYS A 313 -3.03 12.36 -1.52
C LYS A 313 -3.76 12.26 -2.87
N TYR A 314 -3.01 11.96 -3.93
CA TYR A 314 -3.58 11.66 -5.25
C TYR A 314 -4.51 10.44 -5.22
N LEU A 315 -4.06 9.34 -4.60
CA LEU A 315 -4.85 8.11 -4.44
C LEU A 315 -6.17 8.35 -3.71
N TYR A 316 -6.15 9.08 -2.59
CA TYR A 316 -7.35 9.43 -1.83
C TYR A 316 -8.36 10.25 -2.65
N LYS A 317 -7.88 11.24 -3.40
CA LYS A 317 -8.73 12.06 -4.27
C LYS A 317 -9.29 11.26 -5.44
N THR A 318 -8.51 10.33 -5.98
CA THR A 318 -8.86 9.53 -7.15
C THR A 318 -9.81 8.40 -6.79
N ALA A 319 -9.63 7.73 -5.65
CA ALA A 319 -10.43 6.60 -5.21
C ALA A 319 -11.94 6.89 -5.26
N ARG A 320 -12.35 8.09 -4.83
CA ARG A 320 -13.76 8.52 -4.85
C ARG A 320 -14.40 8.42 -6.23
N LYS A 321 -13.65 8.70 -7.32
CA LYS A 321 -14.17 8.68 -8.69
C LYS A 321 -14.45 7.26 -9.20
N PHE A 322 -13.85 6.24 -8.59
CA PHE A 322 -13.90 4.84 -9.03
C PHE A 322 -14.60 3.91 -8.04
N TRP A 323 -15.46 4.44 -7.16
CA TRP A 323 -16.13 3.65 -6.13
C TRP A 323 -15.15 2.88 -5.24
N ALA A 324 -14.08 3.54 -4.89
CA ALA A 324 -13.05 2.99 -4.04
C ALA A 324 -12.90 3.81 -2.76
N SER A 325 -12.39 3.15 -1.72
CA SER A 325 -12.01 3.76 -0.45
C SER A 325 -10.57 3.41 -0.10
N VAL A 326 -9.94 4.28 0.65
CA VAL A 326 -8.60 4.07 1.21
C VAL A 326 -8.70 4.20 2.71
N GLY A 327 -8.23 3.18 3.42
CA GLY A 327 -8.13 3.16 4.87
C GLY A 327 -6.68 3.14 5.32
N VAL A 328 -6.35 3.99 6.26
CA VAL A 328 -5.06 3.97 6.95
C VAL A 328 -5.27 3.55 8.39
N VAL A 329 -4.45 2.62 8.82
CA VAL A 329 -4.52 2.03 10.15
C VAL A 329 -3.16 2.20 10.82
N THR A 330 -3.13 2.74 12.05
CA THR A 330 -1.88 2.95 12.79
C THR A 330 -2.04 2.70 14.28
N GLN A 331 -0.92 2.44 14.94
CA GLN A 331 -0.84 2.28 16.40
C GLN A 331 -0.42 3.58 17.09
N GLU A 332 0.33 4.43 16.41
CA GLU A 332 0.93 5.62 16.99
C GLU A 332 0.53 6.88 16.22
N ILE A 333 -0.05 7.82 16.94
CA ILE A 333 -0.43 9.10 16.34
C ILE A 333 0.76 10.00 16.10
N GLN A 334 1.86 9.83 16.85
CA GLN A 334 3.06 10.67 16.71
C GLN A 334 3.66 10.58 15.32
N ASP A 335 3.53 9.43 14.68
CA ASP A 335 4.00 9.19 13.31
C ASP A 335 3.26 10.07 12.29
N ILE A 336 2.01 10.42 12.61
CA ILE A 336 1.17 11.29 11.78
C ILE A 336 1.40 12.76 12.12
N ILE A 337 1.59 13.09 13.41
CA ILE A 337 1.84 14.45 13.88
C ILE A 337 3.17 14.99 13.34
N GLY A 338 4.19 14.14 13.29
CA GLY A 338 5.54 14.50 12.86
C GLY A 338 5.65 14.95 11.40
N SER A 339 4.65 14.65 10.56
CA SER A 339 4.64 15.03 9.15
C SER A 339 3.41 15.87 8.79
N PRO A 340 3.56 17.18 8.54
CA PRO A 340 2.47 18.03 8.07
C PRO A 340 1.81 17.51 6.80
N ILE A 341 2.59 16.91 5.90
CA ILE A 341 2.13 16.37 4.61
C ILE A 341 1.22 15.15 4.85
N VAL A 342 1.59 14.27 5.77
CA VAL A 342 0.79 13.09 6.15
C VAL A 342 -0.55 13.52 6.76
N LYS A 343 -0.52 14.51 7.66
CA LYS A 343 -1.74 15.09 8.24
C LYS A 343 -2.69 15.58 7.16
N GLU A 344 -2.21 16.36 6.20
CA GLU A 344 -3.03 16.87 5.11
C GLU A 344 -3.49 15.74 4.16
N ALA A 345 -2.63 14.79 3.84
CA ALA A 345 -2.94 13.74 2.90
C ALA A 345 -3.97 12.74 3.45
N ILE A 346 -3.82 12.32 4.71
CA ILE A 346 -4.65 11.28 5.31
C ILE A 346 -5.82 11.86 6.08
N ILE A 347 -5.55 12.69 7.08
CA ILE A 347 -6.58 13.14 8.03
C ILE A 347 -7.64 13.98 7.33
N ASN A 348 -7.22 14.97 6.52
CA ASN A 348 -8.17 15.86 5.83
C ASN A 348 -8.95 15.16 4.71
N ASN A 349 -8.54 13.95 4.29
CA ASN A 349 -9.24 13.18 3.28
C ASN A 349 -9.90 11.90 3.84
N SER A 350 -9.94 11.72 5.16
CA SER A 350 -10.62 10.60 5.84
C SER A 350 -11.83 11.13 6.61
N ASP A 351 -13.00 11.00 6.03
CA ASP A 351 -14.25 11.47 6.64
C ASP A 351 -14.77 10.52 7.73
N VAL A 352 -14.28 9.29 7.74
CA VAL A 352 -14.61 8.30 8.77
C VAL A 352 -13.39 8.12 9.68
N VAL A 353 -13.60 8.29 10.97
CA VAL A 353 -12.57 8.13 11.99
C VAL A 353 -12.99 7.06 12.97
N MET A 354 -12.13 6.06 13.17
CA MET A 354 -12.32 4.96 14.10
C MET A 354 -11.22 5.00 15.16
N LEU A 355 -11.60 5.08 16.44
CA LEU A 355 -10.67 5.11 17.54
C LEU A 355 -10.98 3.96 18.51
N LEU A 356 -9.99 3.09 18.73
CA LEU A 356 -10.06 2.09 19.78
C LEU A 356 -9.66 2.71 21.14
N ASP A 357 -9.46 1.90 22.18
CA ASP A 357 -9.14 2.42 23.51
C ASP A 357 -7.90 3.32 23.50
N GLN A 358 -8.10 4.61 23.78
CA GLN A 358 -7.07 5.65 23.79
C GLN A 358 -6.53 5.95 25.21
N SER A 359 -6.78 5.09 26.17
CA SER A 359 -6.38 5.33 27.58
C SER A 359 -4.88 5.55 27.77
N LYS A 360 -4.06 4.90 26.92
CA LYS A 360 -2.58 5.07 26.92
C LYS A 360 -2.12 6.48 26.53
N PHE A 361 -2.97 7.22 25.78
CA PHE A 361 -2.63 8.55 25.26
C PHE A 361 -3.34 9.69 26.00
N ARG A 362 -3.94 9.43 27.15
CA ARG A 362 -4.79 10.39 27.84
C ARG A 362 -4.11 11.74 28.10
N GLU A 363 -2.84 11.72 28.48
CA GLU A 363 -2.07 12.94 28.78
C GLU A 363 -1.74 13.78 27.54
N ARG A 364 -1.72 13.17 26.36
CA ARG A 364 -1.40 13.83 25.08
C ARG A 364 -2.61 13.90 24.14
N PHE A 365 -3.80 13.63 24.68
CA PHE A 365 -4.99 13.50 23.84
C PHE A 365 -5.44 14.83 23.22
N ASP A 366 -5.04 15.96 23.77
CA ASP A 366 -5.34 17.28 23.21
C ASP A 366 -4.73 17.48 21.82
N GLU A 367 -3.56 16.89 21.57
CA GLU A 367 -2.94 16.89 20.24
C GLU A 367 -3.78 16.06 19.24
N ILE A 368 -4.23 14.86 19.65
CA ILE A 368 -5.12 14.00 18.87
C ILE A 368 -6.44 14.71 18.57
N LYS A 369 -7.02 15.33 19.59
CA LYS A 369 -8.25 16.11 19.49
C LYS A 369 -8.13 17.22 18.45
N ALA A 370 -7.05 18.00 18.50
CA ALA A 370 -6.80 19.09 17.57
C ALA A 370 -6.61 18.61 16.12
N ILE A 371 -5.87 17.51 15.94
CA ILE A 371 -5.58 16.97 14.62
C ILE A 371 -6.81 16.36 13.96
N LEU A 372 -7.56 15.57 14.73
CA LEU A 372 -8.76 14.89 14.23
C LEU A 372 -10.01 15.80 14.28
N GLY A 373 -9.91 17.02 14.78
CA GLY A 373 -11.04 17.94 14.92
C GLY A 373 -12.16 17.37 15.80
N LEU A 374 -11.81 16.73 16.93
CA LEU A 374 -12.76 16.11 17.84
C LEU A 374 -13.40 17.17 18.77
N THR A 375 -14.69 17.00 19.04
CA THR A 375 -15.40 17.81 20.04
C THR A 375 -15.12 17.33 21.47
N ASP A 376 -15.43 18.14 22.48
CA ASP A 376 -15.36 17.71 23.89
C ASP A 376 -16.30 16.53 24.18
N VAL A 377 -17.42 16.46 23.47
CA VAL A 377 -18.36 15.32 23.57
C VAL A 377 -17.74 14.05 23.00
N ASP A 378 -17.04 14.16 21.85
CA ASP A 378 -16.34 13.02 21.28
C ASP A 378 -15.25 12.50 22.22
N CYS A 379 -14.46 13.41 22.81
CA CYS A 379 -13.44 13.04 23.79
C CYS A 379 -14.01 12.29 24.99
N LYS A 380 -15.15 12.75 25.52
CA LYS A 380 -15.85 12.04 26.62
C LYS A 380 -16.28 10.64 26.19
N LYS A 381 -16.83 10.46 24.99
CA LYS A 381 -17.21 9.16 24.44
C LYS A 381 -15.99 8.24 24.29
N ILE A 382 -14.89 8.73 23.69
CA ILE A 382 -13.67 7.98 23.43
C ILE A 382 -13.08 7.40 24.70
N PHE A 383 -13.02 8.17 25.78
CA PHE A 383 -12.49 7.68 27.07
C PHE A 383 -13.40 6.71 27.82
N THR A 384 -14.61 6.44 27.31
CA THR A 384 -15.48 5.37 27.82
C THR A 384 -15.33 4.06 27.06
N VAL A 385 -14.59 4.03 25.95
CA VAL A 385 -14.37 2.82 25.15
C VAL A 385 -13.77 1.72 26.02
N ASN A 386 -14.37 0.53 26.01
CA ASN A 386 -14.02 -0.62 26.84
C ASN A 386 -14.04 -0.42 28.35
N ARG A 387 -14.69 0.64 28.86
CA ARG A 387 -14.74 0.97 30.30
C ARG A 387 -16.04 0.59 30.99
N LEU A 388 -17.09 0.31 30.22
CA LEU A 388 -18.35 -0.11 30.79
C LEU A 388 -18.31 -1.61 31.16
N ASP A 389 -19.08 -1.93 32.20
CA ASP A 389 -19.30 -3.31 32.64
C ASP A 389 -20.46 -3.93 31.82
N ASN A 390 -20.22 -4.12 30.52
CA ASN A 390 -21.19 -4.67 29.56
C ASN A 390 -20.63 -5.89 28.81
N LYS A 391 -19.65 -6.57 29.41
CA LYS A 391 -18.94 -7.70 28.80
C LYS A 391 -19.35 -9.07 29.36
N GLU A 392 -20.21 -9.09 30.36
CA GLU A 392 -20.67 -10.33 30.96
C GLU A 392 -21.36 -11.22 29.91
N GLY A 393 -20.90 -12.45 29.79
CA GLY A 393 -21.37 -13.39 28.76
C GLY A 393 -20.90 -13.12 27.32
N ARG A 394 -20.04 -12.11 27.10
CA ARG A 394 -19.55 -11.70 25.78
C ARG A 394 -18.04 -11.93 25.66
N SER A 395 -17.63 -13.06 25.12
CA SER A 395 -16.24 -13.51 25.13
C SER A 395 -15.34 -12.69 24.22
N PHE A 396 -15.79 -12.39 22.99
CA PHE A 396 -15.02 -11.68 21.97
C PHE A 396 -15.66 -10.33 21.63
N PHE A 397 -15.72 -9.49 22.66
CA PHE A 397 -16.32 -8.18 22.59
C PHE A 397 -15.27 -7.08 22.79
N ARG A 398 -15.29 -6.07 21.90
CA ARG A 398 -14.52 -4.83 22.00
C ARG A 398 -15.37 -3.67 21.58
N GLU A 399 -15.15 -2.52 22.18
CA GLU A 399 -15.78 -1.27 21.73
C GLU A 399 -14.84 -0.46 20.84
N VAL A 400 -15.44 0.30 19.94
CA VAL A 400 -14.80 1.25 19.04
C VAL A 400 -15.61 2.54 19.00
N PHE A 401 -14.94 3.67 19.05
CA PHE A 401 -15.54 4.96 18.73
C PHE A 401 -15.49 5.16 17.21
N ILE A 402 -16.64 5.48 16.62
CA ILE A 402 -16.74 5.76 15.17
C ILE A 402 -17.37 7.13 14.99
N ARG A 403 -16.70 8.00 14.20
CA ARG A 403 -17.23 9.26 13.71
C ARG A 403 -17.37 9.21 12.19
N ARG A 404 -18.54 9.64 11.69
CA ARG A 404 -18.88 9.77 10.27
C ARG A 404 -19.43 11.17 10.05
N GLY A 405 -18.62 12.06 9.48
CA GLY A 405 -18.96 13.48 9.38
C GLY A 405 -19.24 14.09 10.76
N SER A 406 -20.46 14.56 11.00
CA SER A 406 -20.90 15.15 12.28
C SER A 406 -21.45 14.13 13.29
N THR A 407 -21.70 12.90 12.87
CA THR A 407 -22.29 11.84 13.72
C THR A 407 -21.20 11.02 14.37
N SER A 408 -21.27 10.81 15.69
CA SER A 408 -20.32 9.98 16.41
C SER A 408 -20.98 9.12 17.48
N GLY A 409 -20.42 7.90 17.67
CA GLY A 409 -20.91 6.98 18.69
C GLY A 409 -19.82 5.98 19.12
N VAL A 410 -20.11 5.25 20.22
CA VAL A 410 -19.31 4.10 20.63
C VAL A 410 -20.14 2.84 20.38
N TYR A 411 -19.55 1.91 19.67
CA TYR A 411 -20.20 0.70 19.22
C TYR A 411 -19.42 -0.54 19.62
N GLY A 412 -20.12 -1.64 19.86
CA GLY A 412 -19.52 -2.93 20.14
C GLY A 412 -19.22 -3.71 18.86
N VAL A 413 -18.07 -4.34 18.83
CA VAL A 413 -17.71 -5.39 17.89
C VAL A 413 -17.75 -6.70 18.65
N GLU A 414 -18.65 -7.60 18.28
CA GLU A 414 -18.82 -8.90 18.87
C GLU A 414 -18.83 -9.95 17.77
N GLU A 415 -17.98 -10.95 17.91
CA GLU A 415 -17.77 -11.96 16.88
C GLU A 415 -17.96 -13.35 17.44
N PRO A 416 -18.55 -14.31 16.68
CA PRO A 416 -18.61 -15.70 17.06
C PRO A 416 -17.21 -16.35 17.09
N HIS A 417 -17.12 -17.56 17.66
CA HIS A 417 -15.85 -18.28 17.82
C HIS A 417 -15.14 -18.51 16.49
N GLU A 418 -15.86 -18.84 15.43
CA GLU A 418 -15.32 -19.07 14.09
C GLU A 418 -14.65 -17.81 13.52
N CYS A 419 -15.28 -16.65 13.71
CA CYS A 419 -14.71 -15.38 13.27
C CYS A 419 -13.47 -15.04 14.10
N TYR A 420 -13.51 -15.22 15.41
CA TYR A 420 -12.34 -15.02 16.26
C TYR A 420 -11.16 -15.91 15.81
N MET A 421 -11.40 -17.18 15.57
CA MET A 421 -10.36 -18.12 15.10
C MET A 421 -9.85 -17.78 13.70
N THR A 422 -10.68 -17.18 12.85
CA THR A 422 -10.25 -16.66 11.54
C THR A 422 -9.32 -15.45 11.68
N TYR A 423 -9.51 -14.61 12.73
CA TYR A 423 -8.75 -13.38 12.95
C TYR A 423 -7.57 -13.52 13.91
N THR A 424 -7.42 -14.69 14.55
CA THR A 424 -6.40 -14.86 15.59
C THR A 424 -5.00 -14.65 15.08
N THR A 425 -4.21 -13.91 15.83
CA THR A 425 -2.77 -13.73 15.64
C THR A 425 -1.94 -14.52 16.66
N GLU A 426 -2.60 -15.18 17.61
CA GLU A 426 -1.97 -15.97 18.64
C GLU A 426 -1.30 -17.22 18.06
N ARG A 427 0.00 -17.36 18.30
CA ARG A 427 0.80 -18.44 17.73
C ARG A 427 0.25 -19.83 18.06
N ALA A 428 -0.08 -20.07 19.32
CA ALA A 428 -0.59 -21.37 19.75
C ALA A 428 -1.90 -21.75 19.08
N GLU A 429 -2.80 -20.77 18.85
CA GLU A 429 -4.08 -20.98 18.16
C GLU A 429 -3.84 -21.28 16.67
N LYS A 430 -2.92 -20.54 16.02
CA LYS A 430 -2.55 -20.81 14.63
C LYS A 430 -1.92 -22.20 14.46
N GLU A 431 -1.08 -22.65 15.38
CA GLU A 431 -0.47 -23.98 15.36
C GLU A 431 -1.54 -25.07 15.54
N ALA A 432 -2.48 -24.92 16.45
CA ALA A 432 -3.58 -25.84 16.65
C ALA A 432 -4.48 -25.94 15.41
N LEU A 433 -4.82 -24.82 14.75
CA LEU A 433 -5.58 -24.83 13.50
C LEU A 433 -4.82 -25.53 12.36
N LYS A 434 -3.49 -25.39 12.28
CA LYS A 434 -2.68 -26.12 11.29
C LYS A 434 -2.74 -27.63 11.53
N LEU A 435 -2.76 -28.10 12.79
CA LEU A 435 -2.94 -29.51 13.10
C LEU A 435 -4.31 -30.02 12.61
N TYR A 436 -5.39 -29.28 12.91
CA TYR A 436 -6.72 -29.62 12.41
C TYR A 436 -6.77 -29.71 10.88
N LYS A 437 -6.25 -28.71 10.19
CA LYS A 437 -6.21 -28.69 8.73
C LYS A 437 -5.41 -29.87 8.15
N HIS A 438 -4.23 -30.16 8.72
CA HIS A 438 -3.35 -31.21 8.25
C HIS A 438 -3.94 -32.61 8.47
N GLU A 439 -4.45 -32.90 9.66
CA GLU A 439 -4.98 -34.24 9.98
C GLU A 439 -6.28 -34.52 9.28
N LEU A 440 -7.20 -33.55 9.24
CA LEU A 440 -8.48 -33.71 8.57
C LEU A 440 -8.38 -33.59 7.05
N LYS A 441 -7.22 -33.15 6.50
CA LYS A 441 -7.01 -32.91 5.07
C LYS A 441 -8.11 -32.06 4.44
N CYS A 442 -8.57 -31.05 5.16
CA CYS A 442 -9.70 -30.22 4.81
C CYS A 442 -9.29 -28.79 4.47
N ARG A 443 -10.23 -27.98 3.97
CA ARG A 443 -10.02 -26.54 3.75
C ARG A 443 -9.93 -25.82 5.09
N HIS A 444 -9.33 -24.65 5.09
CA HIS A 444 -9.14 -23.83 6.30
C HIS A 444 -10.45 -23.52 7.03
N GLN A 445 -11.50 -23.21 6.28
CA GLN A 445 -12.83 -22.97 6.83
C GLN A 445 -13.36 -24.21 7.61
N GLU A 446 -13.27 -25.39 7.02
CA GLU A 446 -13.71 -26.64 7.64
C GLU A 446 -12.89 -26.99 8.89
N ALA A 447 -11.60 -26.68 8.88
CA ALA A 447 -10.74 -26.83 10.05
C ALA A 447 -11.15 -25.91 11.19
N ILE A 448 -11.47 -24.64 10.91
CA ILE A 448 -11.98 -23.68 11.89
C ILE A 448 -13.30 -24.17 12.49
N GLU A 449 -14.26 -24.55 11.66
CA GLU A 449 -15.57 -25.06 12.11
C GLU A 449 -15.42 -26.29 13.01
N ARG A 450 -14.52 -27.21 12.66
CA ARG A 450 -14.29 -28.39 13.50
C ARG A 450 -13.58 -28.03 14.80
N TYR A 451 -12.57 -27.19 14.74
CA TYR A 451 -11.86 -26.69 15.93
C TYR A 451 -12.83 -26.02 16.91
N CYS A 452 -13.72 -25.15 16.44
CA CYS A 452 -14.69 -24.44 17.28
C CYS A 452 -15.68 -25.39 17.91
N ARG A 453 -16.18 -26.39 17.17
CA ARG A 453 -17.05 -27.43 17.72
C ARG A 453 -16.39 -28.25 18.85
N ASP A 454 -15.15 -28.68 18.62
CA ASP A 454 -14.38 -29.42 19.64
C ASP A 454 -14.04 -28.52 20.84
N TRP A 455 -13.75 -27.24 20.62
CA TRP A 455 -13.55 -26.27 21.69
C TRP A 455 -14.82 -26.11 22.55
N ASP A 456 -15.97 -25.87 21.92
CA ASP A 456 -17.25 -25.76 22.64
C ASP A 456 -17.59 -27.04 23.42
N ALA A 457 -17.39 -28.21 22.82
CA ALA A 457 -17.61 -29.51 23.46
C ALA A 457 -16.65 -29.77 24.63
N SER A 458 -15.46 -29.15 24.62
CA SER A 458 -14.45 -29.31 25.69
C SER A 458 -14.84 -28.62 27.00
N GLY A 459 -15.76 -27.66 26.96
CA GLY A 459 -16.13 -26.81 28.10
C GLY A 459 -14.99 -25.83 28.55
N ILE A 460 -13.90 -25.72 27.81
CA ILE A 460 -12.80 -24.81 28.11
C ILE A 460 -13.17 -23.40 27.67
N GLY A 461 -13.33 -22.47 28.61
CA GLY A 461 -13.83 -21.12 28.32
C GLY A 461 -12.86 -20.21 27.55
N LYS A 462 -11.54 -20.55 27.49
CA LYS A 462 -10.54 -19.72 26.80
C LYS A 462 -9.96 -20.46 25.60
N SER A 463 -10.01 -19.86 24.43
CA SER A 463 -9.47 -20.40 23.18
C SER A 463 -7.99 -20.77 23.30
N LEU A 464 -7.16 -19.89 23.88
CA LEU A 464 -5.73 -20.14 24.08
C LEU A 464 -5.48 -21.40 24.92
N ALA A 465 -6.26 -21.66 25.98
CA ALA A 465 -6.10 -22.84 26.82
C ALA A 465 -6.52 -24.12 26.05
N PHE A 466 -7.54 -24.04 25.20
CA PHE A 466 -7.91 -25.16 24.33
C PHE A 466 -6.83 -25.43 23.29
N ALA A 467 -6.31 -24.38 22.65
CA ALA A 467 -5.19 -24.48 21.69
C ALA A 467 -3.94 -25.12 22.29
N GLN A 468 -3.57 -24.73 23.51
CA GLN A 468 -2.45 -25.35 24.24
C GLN A 468 -2.67 -26.85 24.44
N LYS A 469 -3.86 -27.26 24.85
CA LYS A 469 -4.24 -28.67 25.02
C LYS A 469 -4.15 -29.45 23.69
N VAL A 470 -4.59 -28.87 22.58
CA VAL A 470 -4.47 -29.48 21.25
C VAL A 470 -3.00 -29.63 20.85
N ASN A 471 -2.17 -28.60 21.07
CA ASN A 471 -0.75 -28.63 20.73
C ASN A 471 0.03 -29.62 21.61
N GLU A 472 -0.30 -29.72 22.88
CA GLU A 472 0.28 -30.73 23.79
C GLU A 472 -0.09 -32.16 23.38
N ALA A 473 -1.32 -32.38 22.92
CA ALA A 473 -1.75 -33.67 22.41
C ALA A 473 -1.08 -34.02 21.07
N GLY A 474 -0.74 -32.99 20.28
CA GLY A 474 -0.13 -33.15 18.95
C GLY A 474 -1.05 -33.71 17.87
N HIS A 475 -2.37 -33.77 18.16
CA HIS A 475 -3.42 -34.28 17.27
C HIS A 475 -4.77 -33.64 17.56
N VAL A 476 -5.74 -33.81 16.64
CA VAL A 476 -7.14 -33.38 16.78
C VAL A 476 -7.79 -34.14 17.93
N LEU A 477 -8.48 -33.43 18.81
CA LEU A 477 -9.06 -34.04 20.03
C LEU A 477 -10.34 -34.82 19.75
N ASN A 478 -11.02 -34.63 18.62
CA ASN A 478 -12.24 -35.35 18.18
C ASN A 478 -13.33 -35.43 19.24
N LEU A 479 -13.60 -34.35 19.98
CA LEU A 479 -14.57 -34.32 21.09
C LEU A 479 -16.02 -34.36 20.60
N THR A 480 -16.25 -34.05 19.34
CA THR A 480 -17.60 -34.02 18.72
C THR A 480 -17.84 -35.17 17.74
N ASP A 481 -16.94 -36.15 17.63
CA ASP A 481 -17.21 -37.39 16.89
C ASP A 481 -18.14 -38.32 17.70
N ASP A 482 -19.42 -37.98 17.76
CA ASP A 482 -20.45 -38.93 18.08
C ASP A 482 -20.60 -39.93 16.92
N GLY A 483 -19.94 -41.11 17.05
CA GLY A 483 -20.41 -42.42 16.62
C GLY A 483 -20.93 -42.65 15.19
N ALA A 484 -20.75 -41.78 14.21
CA ALA A 484 -21.42 -41.84 12.91
C ALA A 484 -20.50 -42.19 11.73
N THR A 485 -19.33 -42.80 11.95
CA THR A 485 -18.56 -43.38 10.83
C THR A 485 -17.78 -44.64 11.27
N ARG A 486 -18.48 -45.61 11.82
CA ARG A 486 -18.10 -47.03 11.78
C ARG A 486 -19.22 -47.80 11.08
N ARG A 487 -19.28 -47.72 9.77
CA ARG A 487 -19.85 -48.77 8.91
C ARG A 487 -19.17 -48.72 7.54
#